data_33c1dbb7705081ea3987b72ef31ceea4
#
_entry.id   33c1dbb7705081ea3987b72ef31ceea4
#
_cell.length_a   1.000
_cell.length_b   1.000
_cell.length_c   1.000
_cell.angle_alpha   90.00
_cell.angle_beta   90.00
_cell.angle_gamma   90.00
#
_symmetry.space_group_name_H-M   'P 1'
#
loop_
_entity.id
_entity.type
_entity.pdbx_description
1 polymer ?
#
loop_
_entity_poly.entity_id
_entity_poly.type
_entity_poly.pdbx_seq_one_letter_code
_entity_poly.pdbx_strand_id
1 'polypeptide(L)'
;MTAIYSLSLSARATLDLHSLNNEGGEGNQIQTRMVNIVGQDGRVHNVNAISGDMWKHIQAEHLFRLASAQGCVPLCSACREFNANRISADDDYVAQIGDKGVSDADALELLLQSCALDDLEGNLITSGNRSLPRKSVVEFGWVVGLPEV
;
A
#
# COMPACT_ATOMS: atom_id res chain seq x y z
N MET A 1 19.58 -19.82 -6.45
CA MET A 1 18.33 -19.32 -5.84
C MET A 1 17.29 -19.25 -6.94
N THR A 2 16.09 -19.80 -6.72
CA THR A 2 14.99 -19.64 -7.66
C THR A 2 14.37 -18.27 -7.41
N ALA A 3 14.40 -17.38 -8.41
CA ALA A 3 13.75 -16.08 -8.31
C ALA A 3 12.23 -16.26 -8.47
N ILE A 4 11.45 -15.69 -7.55
CA ILE A 4 9.99 -15.60 -7.68
C ILE A 4 9.69 -14.35 -8.49
N TYR A 5 9.07 -14.53 -9.65
CA TYR A 5 8.69 -13.42 -10.52
C TYR A 5 7.39 -12.74 -10.07
N SER A 6 6.43 -13.52 -9.64
CA SER A 6 5.16 -13.01 -9.11
C SER A 6 4.57 -13.99 -8.10
N LEU A 7 3.81 -13.45 -7.15
CA LEU A 7 3.04 -14.20 -6.16
C LEU A 7 1.61 -13.69 -6.15
N SER A 8 0.65 -14.57 -6.33
CA SER A 8 -0.77 -14.26 -6.22
C SER A 8 -1.38 -15.03 -5.07
N LEU A 9 -2.16 -14.34 -4.24
CA LEU A 9 -2.89 -14.93 -3.12
C LEU A 9 -4.39 -14.65 -3.28
N SER A 10 -5.20 -15.66 -3.05
CA SER A 10 -6.66 -15.55 -2.97
C SER A 10 -7.14 -16.28 -1.74
N ALA A 11 -8.05 -15.67 -0.98
CA ALA A 11 -8.56 -16.23 0.24
C ALA A 11 -10.06 -15.97 0.39
N ARG A 12 -10.74 -16.87 1.13
CA ARG A 12 -12.08 -16.65 1.64
C ARG A 12 -12.01 -16.64 3.16
N ALA A 13 -12.62 -15.63 3.78
CA ALA A 13 -12.62 -15.46 5.22
C ALA A 13 -13.97 -14.92 5.70
N THR A 14 -14.26 -15.14 6.99
CA THR A 14 -15.32 -14.43 7.68
C THR A 14 -14.70 -13.22 8.38
N LEU A 15 -15.23 -12.03 8.10
CA LEU A 15 -14.72 -10.78 8.63
C LEU A 15 -15.80 -10.07 9.46
N ASP A 16 -15.38 -9.46 10.55
CA ASP A 16 -16.19 -8.48 11.26
C ASP A 16 -15.94 -7.11 10.62
N LEU A 17 -16.92 -6.62 9.84
CA LEU A 17 -16.80 -5.38 9.08
C LEU A 17 -17.15 -4.13 9.88
N HIS A 18 -17.58 -4.27 11.13
CA HIS A 18 -18.09 -3.13 11.90
C HIS A 18 -17.09 -1.98 12.05
N SER A 19 -15.80 -2.26 12.03
CA SER A 19 -14.74 -1.25 12.16
C SER A 19 -13.86 -1.08 10.91
N LEU A 20 -14.10 -1.86 9.86
CA LEU A 20 -13.19 -1.99 8.71
C LEU A 20 -13.68 -1.18 7.54
N ASN A 21 -14.15 -0.22 7.32
CA ASN A 21 -14.53 0.47 6.07
C ASN A 21 -15.74 1.39 6.24
N ASN A 22 -15.60 2.28 7.19
CA ASN A 22 -16.65 3.24 7.49
C ASN A 22 -16.66 4.34 6.43
N GLU A 23 -17.76 4.47 5.69
CA GLU A 23 -17.94 5.54 4.70
C GLU A 23 -18.75 6.72 5.24
N GLY A 24 -19.02 6.74 6.51
CA GLY A 24 -19.80 7.77 7.19
C GLY A 24 -20.81 7.17 8.17
N GLY A 25 -21.56 8.03 8.83
CA GLY A 25 -22.64 7.65 9.74
C GLY A 25 -23.92 8.35 9.37
N GLU A 26 -25.01 7.66 9.48
CA GLU A 26 -26.35 8.25 9.44
C GLU A 26 -26.97 8.07 10.83
N GLY A 27 -26.99 9.16 11.60
CA GLY A 27 -27.35 9.13 13.02
C GLY A 27 -26.35 8.30 13.85
N ASN A 28 -26.81 7.23 14.49
CA ASN A 28 -25.99 6.33 15.30
C ASN A 28 -25.51 5.06 14.55
N GLN A 29 -25.73 5.00 13.24
CA GLN A 29 -25.35 3.86 12.42
C GLN A 29 -24.09 4.19 11.59
N ILE A 30 -23.12 3.31 11.63
CA ILE A 30 -21.95 3.36 10.78
C ILE A 30 -22.27 2.59 9.50
N GLN A 31 -22.15 3.26 8.36
CA GLN A 31 -22.36 2.62 7.06
C GLN A 31 -21.06 2.01 6.56
N THR A 32 -21.11 0.74 6.18
CA THR A 32 -20.01 0.06 5.48
C THR A 32 -20.17 0.27 3.97
N ARG A 33 -19.05 0.26 3.25
CA ARG A 33 -19.09 0.38 1.79
C ARG A 33 -19.88 -0.77 1.17
N MET A 34 -20.78 -0.44 0.26
CA MET A 34 -21.55 -1.40 -0.52
C MET A 34 -21.18 -1.28 -2.00
N VAL A 35 -21.06 -2.41 -2.67
CA VAL A 35 -20.82 -2.48 -4.12
C VAL A 35 -21.76 -3.47 -4.78
N ASN A 36 -22.02 -3.27 -6.07
CA ASN A 36 -22.80 -4.20 -6.87
C ASN A 36 -21.86 -5.19 -7.56
N ILE A 37 -22.11 -6.47 -7.39
CA ILE A 37 -21.42 -7.55 -8.09
C ILE A 37 -22.43 -8.36 -8.90
N VAL A 38 -21.95 -9.00 -9.97
CA VAL A 38 -22.75 -9.98 -10.72
C VAL A 38 -22.38 -11.37 -10.22
N GLY A 39 -23.35 -12.07 -9.66
CA GLY A 39 -23.18 -13.44 -9.19
C GLY A 39 -23.07 -14.45 -10.34
N GLN A 40 -22.74 -15.70 -10.01
CA GLN A 40 -22.69 -16.79 -10.98
C GLN A 40 -24.08 -17.10 -11.59
N ASP A 41 -25.13 -16.71 -10.90
CA ASP A 41 -26.52 -16.81 -11.35
C ASP A 41 -26.89 -15.72 -12.38
N GLY A 42 -25.95 -14.81 -12.72
CA GLY A 42 -26.17 -13.67 -13.60
C GLY A 42 -26.94 -12.51 -12.98
N ARG A 43 -27.26 -12.57 -11.69
CA ARG A 43 -27.98 -11.50 -10.98
C ARG A 43 -27.02 -10.50 -10.37
N VAL A 44 -27.51 -9.27 -10.21
CA VAL A 44 -26.80 -8.22 -9.48
C VAL A 44 -27.10 -8.35 -7.99
N HIS A 45 -26.04 -8.45 -7.20
CA HIS A 45 -26.11 -8.48 -5.75
C HIS A 45 -25.43 -7.24 -5.18
N ASN A 46 -26.05 -6.60 -4.20
CA ASN A 46 -25.46 -5.52 -3.45
C ASN A 46 -24.80 -6.11 -2.19
N VAL A 47 -23.48 -6.00 -2.09
CA VAL A 47 -22.69 -6.67 -1.04
C VAL A 47 -21.73 -5.71 -0.36
N ASN A 48 -21.38 -6.00 0.89
CA ASN A 48 -20.33 -5.26 1.57
C ASN A 48 -18.98 -5.46 0.86
N ALA A 49 -18.15 -4.42 0.87
CA ALA A 49 -16.84 -4.47 0.26
C ALA A 49 -15.81 -3.68 1.04
N ILE A 50 -14.54 -4.07 0.89
CA ILE A 50 -13.38 -3.35 1.41
C ILE A 50 -12.47 -3.02 0.23
N SER A 51 -12.04 -1.76 0.13
CA SER A 51 -11.17 -1.34 -0.96
C SER A 51 -9.77 -1.97 -0.86
N GLY A 52 -9.16 -2.20 -2.00
CA GLY A 52 -7.77 -2.66 -2.07
C GLY A 52 -6.80 -1.68 -1.40
N ASP A 53 -7.08 -0.38 -1.47
CA ASP A 53 -6.24 0.65 -0.82
C ASP A 53 -6.21 0.51 0.70
N MET A 54 -7.34 0.18 1.32
CA MET A 54 -7.38 -0.09 2.76
C MET A 54 -6.51 -1.30 3.11
N TRP A 55 -6.63 -2.38 2.36
CA TRP A 55 -5.79 -3.57 2.57
C TRP A 55 -4.31 -3.29 2.36
N LYS A 56 -4.00 -2.50 1.36
CA LYS A 56 -2.63 -2.05 1.10
C LYS A 56 -2.06 -1.26 2.27
N HIS A 57 -2.84 -0.35 2.85
CA HIS A 57 -2.40 0.40 4.04
C HIS A 57 -2.14 -0.52 5.24
N ILE A 58 -3.05 -1.46 5.51
CA ILE A 58 -2.88 -2.45 6.59
C ILE A 58 -1.62 -3.30 6.36
N GLN A 59 -1.41 -3.76 5.13
CA GLN A 59 -0.22 -4.54 4.79
C GLN A 59 1.07 -3.72 4.97
N ALA A 60 1.08 -2.46 4.54
CA ALA A 60 2.22 -1.56 4.71
C ALA A 60 2.57 -1.36 6.20
N GLU A 61 1.56 -1.22 7.06
CA GLU A 61 1.77 -1.13 8.52
C GLU A 61 2.36 -2.43 9.09
N HIS A 62 1.87 -3.60 8.66
CA HIS A 62 2.44 -4.88 9.07
C HIS A 62 3.89 -5.06 8.58
N LEU A 63 4.18 -4.67 7.33
CA LEU A 63 5.53 -4.68 6.79
C LEU A 63 6.46 -3.79 7.62
N PHE A 64 6.03 -2.57 7.93
CA PHE A 64 6.77 -1.64 8.79
C PHE A 64 7.08 -2.25 10.15
N ARG A 65 6.10 -2.84 10.81
CA ARG A 65 6.27 -3.48 12.14
C ARG A 65 7.26 -4.64 12.08
N LEU A 66 7.17 -5.49 11.05
CA LEU A 66 8.08 -6.61 10.86
C LEU A 66 9.50 -6.14 10.56
N ALA A 67 9.68 -5.17 9.66
CA ALA A 67 10.97 -4.61 9.32
C ALA A 67 11.66 -3.97 10.54
N SER A 68 10.89 -3.22 11.33
CA SER A 68 11.38 -2.58 12.55
C SER A 68 11.78 -3.59 13.61
N ALA A 69 11.01 -4.68 13.78
CA ALA A 69 11.28 -5.71 14.77
C ALA A 69 12.50 -6.57 14.43
N GLN A 70 12.70 -6.88 13.15
CA GLN A 70 13.79 -7.75 12.69
C GLN A 70 15.11 -7.00 12.45
N GLY A 71 15.04 -5.71 12.13
CA GLY A 71 16.22 -4.86 11.89
C GLY A 71 17.09 -5.27 10.69
N CYS A 72 16.64 -6.24 9.88
CA CYS A 72 17.39 -6.75 8.74
C CYS A 72 16.94 -6.17 7.39
N VAL A 73 15.89 -5.37 7.37
CA VAL A 73 15.32 -4.76 6.18
C VAL A 73 15.57 -3.26 6.24
N PRO A 74 16.19 -2.64 5.21
CA PRO A 74 16.48 -1.22 5.22
C PRO A 74 15.18 -0.39 5.19
N LEU A 75 15.13 0.61 6.07
CA LEU A 75 14.11 1.64 6.09
C LEU A 75 14.79 3.01 6.14
N CYS A 76 14.32 3.94 5.34
CA CYS A 76 14.74 5.34 5.41
C CYS A 76 14.31 5.99 6.74
N SER A 77 14.86 7.14 7.09
CA SER A 77 14.57 7.81 8.36
C SER A 77 13.07 8.06 8.56
N ALA A 78 12.40 8.55 7.55
CA ALA A 78 10.97 8.82 7.58
C ALA A 78 10.11 7.53 7.70
N CYS A 79 10.50 6.46 7.02
CA CYS A 79 9.79 5.19 7.11
C CYS A 79 10.01 4.46 8.45
N ARG A 80 11.07 4.75 9.18
CA ARG A 80 11.24 4.27 10.56
C ARG A 80 10.22 4.84 11.53
N GLU A 81 9.64 5.97 11.20
CA GLU A 81 8.55 6.63 11.95
C GLU A 81 7.17 6.39 11.32
N PHE A 82 7.09 5.53 10.31
CA PHE A 82 5.89 5.31 9.52
C PHE A 82 5.28 6.60 8.95
N ASN A 83 6.14 7.55 8.56
CA ASN A 83 5.73 8.82 8.00
C ASN A 83 5.07 8.62 6.63
N ALA A 84 3.91 9.26 6.42
CA ALA A 84 3.13 9.14 5.18
C ALA A 84 3.88 9.69 3.94
N ASN A 85 4.78 10.65 4.13
CA ASN A 85 5.62 11.20 3.05
C ASN A 85 6.80 10.28 2.67
N ARG A 86 7.06 9.23 3.47
CA ARG A 86 8.06 8.20 3.21
C ARG A 86 9.43 8.80 2.89
N ILE A 87 10.17 8.24 1.93
CA ILE A 87 11.51 8.69 1.56
C ILE A 87 11.56 10.17 1.11
N SER A 88 10.45 10.73 0.65
CA SER A 88 10.37 12.15 0.31
C SER A 88 10.51 13.08 1.53
N ALA A 89 10.40 12.54 2.74
CA ALA A 89 10.67 13.24 3.99
C ALA A 89 11.98 12.78 4.67
N ASP A 90 12.83 12.06 3.96
CA ASP A 90 14.19 11.71 4.39
C ASP A 90 15.16 12.78 3.90
N ASP A 91 15.66 13.61 4.82
CA ASP A 91 16.52 14.76 4.49
C ASP A 91 17.81 14.33 3.80
N ASP A 92 18.39 13.21 4.20
CA ASP A 92 19.64 12.70 3.60
C ASP A 92 19.41 12.25 2.16
N TYR A 93 18.31 11.56 1.90
CA TYR A 93 17.93 11.15 0.55
C TYR A 93 17.65 12.38 -0.32
N VAL A 94 16.84 13.32 0.19
CA VAL A 94 16.48 14.56 -0.54
C VAL A 94 17.71 15.39 -0.87
N ALA A 95 18.67 15.50 0.05
CA ALA A 95 19.93 16.20 -0.19
C ALA A 95 20.74 15.51 -1.29
N GLN A 96 20.89 14.19 -1.25
CA GLN A 96 21.67 13.44 -2.24
C GLN A 96 21.09 13.56 -3.65
N ILE A 97 19.77 13.44 -3.81
CA ILE A 97 19.13 13.56 -5.13
C ILE A 97 19.03 15.00 -5.62
N GLY A 98 19.22 15.99 -4.75
CA GLY A 98 19.24 17.42 -5.09
C GLY A 98 20.52 17.87 -5.80
N ASP A 99 21.59 17.10 -5.74
CA ASP A 99 22.86 17.43 -6.35
C ASP A 99 22.76 17.48 -7.88
N LYS A 100 23.46 18.48 -8.45
CA LYS A 100 23.54 18.62 -9.89
C LYS A 100 24.31 17.44 -10.49
N GLY A 101 23.65 16.67 -11.34
CA GLY A 101 24.25 15.53 -12.02
C GLY A 101 23.68 14.18 -11.61
N VAL A 102 22.88 14.11 -10.55
CA VAL A 102 22.16 12.87 -10.20
C VAL A 102 21.02 12.68 -11.21
N SER A 103 21.05 11.57 -11.93
CA SER A 103 19.98 11.22 -12.87
C SER A 103 18.75 10.66 -12.14
N ASP A 104 17.61 10.56 -12.86
CA ASP A 104 16.41 9.93 -12.32
C ASP A 104 16.63 8.42 -12.04
N ALA A 105 17.47 7.79 -12.85
CA ALA A 105 17.85 6.40 -12.63
C ALA A 105 18.65 6.22 -11.33
N ASP A 106 19.63 7.09 -11.08
CA ASP A 106 20.43 7.05 -9.85
C ASP A 106 19.57 7.35 -8.61
N ALA A 107 18.66 8.32 -8.71
CA ALA A 107 17.73 8.65 -7.64
C ALA A 107 16.81 7.46 -7.32
N LEU A 108 16.32 6.75 -8.34
CA LEU A 108 15.50 5.56 -8.13
C LEU A 108 16.32 4.41 -7.56
N GLU A 109 17.55 4.18 -8.06
CA GLU A 109 18.42 3.14 -7.51
C GLU A 109 18.72 3.39 -6.02
N LEU A 110 19.01 4.63 -5.67
CA LEU A 110 19.22 5.01 -4.27
C LEU A 110 17.99 4.72 -3.40
N LEU A 111 16.76 5.02 -3.90
CA LEU A 111 15.53 4.68 -3.21
C LEU A 111 15.43 3.17 -2.96
N LEU A 112 15.64 2.35 -4.01
CA LEU A 112 15.53 0.89 -3.93
C LEU A 112 16.52 0.28 -2.93
N GLN A 113 17.71 0.89 -2.79
CA GLN A 113 18.72 0.44 -1.83
C GLN A 113 18.45 0.92 -0.41
N SER A 114 17.78 2.06 -0.25
CA SER A 114 17.61 2.73 1.04
C SER A 114 16.36 2.31 1.81
N CYS A 115 15.29 1.95 1.12
CA CYS A 115 14.01 1.74 1.78
C CYS A 115 13.12 0.68 1.12
N ALA A 116 12.99 -0.45 1.79
CA ALA A 116 12.13 -1.54 1.33
C ALA A 116 10.63 -1.16 1.34
N LEU A 117 10.20 -0.29 2.24
CA LEU A 117 8.81 0.15 2.29
C LEU A 117 8.47 0.99 1.05
N ASP A 118 9.36 1.92 0.66
CA ASP A 118 9.18 2.71 -0.56
C ASP A 118 9.29 1.86 -1.83
N ASP A 119 10.17 0.85 -1.84
CA ASP A 119 10.29 -0.08 -2.96
C ASP A 119 9.02 -0.89 -3.18
N LEU A 120 8.47 -1.48 -2.12
CA LEU A 120 7.31 -2.37 -2.21
C LEU A 120 6.00 -1.60 -2.42
N GLU A 121 5.79 -0.54 -1.64
CA GLU A 121 4.53 0.22 -1.63
C GLU A 121 4.47 1.32 -2.69
N GLY A 122 5.61 1.64 -3.26
CA GLY A 122 5.74 2.71 -4.24
C GLY A 122 5.72 4.10 -3.62
N ASN A 123 6.24 5.06 -4.36
CA ASN A 123 6.27 6.47 -3.99
C ASN A 123 6.31 7.37 -5.23
N LEU A 124 5.97 8.63 -5.06
CA LEU A 124 6.18 9.68 -6.06
C LEU A 124 7.21 10.69 -5.50
N ILE A 125 8.40 10.69 -6.05
CA ILE A 125 9.45 11.62 -5.67
C ILE A 125 9.23 12.94 -6.40
N THR A 126 8.98 14.00 -5.65
CA THR A 126 8.76 15.36 -6.18
C THR A 126 9.87 16.32 -5.80
N SER A 127 10.84 15.89 -5.01
CA SER A 127 11.99 16.70 -4.59
C SER A 127 12.95 16.98 -5.75
N GLY A 128 13.67 18.10 -5.70
CA GLY A 128 14.65 18.45 -6.73
C GLY A 128 14.06 18.74 -8.11
N ASN A 129 12.81 19.26 -8.18
CA ASN A 129 12.08 19.49 -9.43
C ASN A 129 11.85 18.21 -10.26
N ARG A 130 11.79 17.07 -9.62
CA ARG A 130 11.51 15.77 -10.23
C ARG A 130 10.03 15.43 -10.16
N SER A 131 9.61 14.56 -11.06
CA SER A 131 8.33 13.83 -10.94
C SER A 131 8.62 12.38 -11.29
N LEU A 132 9.21 11.66 -10.32
CA LEU A 132 9.73 10.32 -10.51
C LEU A 132 8.85 9.31 -9.75
N PRO A 133 8.00 8.55 -10.47
CA PRO A 133 7.17 7.56 -9.84
C PRO A 133 7.92 6.24 -9.64
N ARG A 134 7.85 5.68 -8.44
CA ARG A 134 8.08 4.27 -8.18
C ARG A 134 6.72 3.60 -8.01
N LYS A 135 6.29 2.86 -9.01
CA LYS A 135 5.02 2.12 -8.91
C LYS A 135 5.12 1.04 -7.83
N SER A 136 4.08 0.89 -7.04
CA SER A 136 3.95 -0.24 -6.10
C SER A 136 4.06 -1.56 -6.83
N VAL A 137 4.74 -2.52 -6.21
CA VAL A 137 4.78 -3.92 -6.66
C VAL A 137 3.81 -4.81 -5.89
N VAL A 138 3.15 -4.23 -4.87
CA VAL A 138 2.11 -4.89 -4.08
C VAL A 138 0.76 -4.30 -4.49
N GLU A 139 -0.14 -5.15 -4.95
CA GLU A 139 -1.47 -4.75 -5.38
C GLU A 139 -2.53 -5.60 -4.69
N PHE A 140 -3.60 -4.95 -4.23
CA PHE A 140 -4.75 -5.61 -3.61
C PHE A 140 -6.00 -5.37 -4.45
N GLY A 141 -6.71 -6.45 -4.75
CA GLY A 141 -8.06 -6.35 -5.26
C GLY A 141 -9.07 -5.97 -4.16
N TRP A 142 -10.28 -5.71 -4.56
CA TRP A 142 -11.39 -5.55 -3.63
C TRP A 142 -11.67 -6.86 -2.90
N VAL A 143 -11.94 -6.75 -1.60
CA VAL A 143 -12.59 -7.83 -0.85
C VAL A 143 -14.08 -7.58 -0.91
N VAL A 144 -14.81 -8.54 -1.43
CA VAL A 144 -16.24 -8.43 -1.63
C VAL A 144 -16.99 -9.50 -0.83
N GLY A 145 -18.08 -9.10 -0.21
CA GLY A 145 -18.99 -10.04 0.44
C GLY A 145 -19.54 -11.03 -0.58
N LEU A 146 -19.67 -12.28 -0.18
CA LEU A 146 -20.38 -13.26 -0.99
C LEU A 146 -21.86 -13.14 -0.70
N PRO A 147 -22.75 -13.15 -1.71
CA PRO A 147 -24.18 -13.26 -1.48
C PRO A 147 -24.46 -14.52 -0.67
N GLU A 148 -25.34 -14.43 0.30
CA GLU A 148 -25.86 -15.62 0.97
C GLU A 148 -26.59 -16.48 -0.07
N VAL A 149 -26.23 -17.76 -0.14
CA VAL A 149 -26.83 -18.75 -1.04
C VAL A 149 -27.94 -19.46 -0.33
#